data_b3211b2a6e069ccc91ecaab9c797cff2
#
_entry.id   b3211b2a6e069ccc91ecaab9c797cff2
#
_cell.length_a   1.000
_cell.length_b   1.000
_cell.length_c   1.000
_cell.angle_alpha   90.00
_cell.angle_beta   90.00
_cell.angle_gamma   90.00
#
_symmetry.space_group_name_H-M   'P 1'
#
loop_
_entity.id
_entity.type
_entity.pdbx_description
1 polymer ?
#
loop_
_entity_poly.entity_id
_entity_poly.type
_entity_poly.pdbx_seq_one_letter_code
_entity_poly.pdbx_strand_id
1 'polypeptide(L)'
;MQATVQHWRDGKFFEGDSGATAPVTNPATGQVTGQVALASVEDARAVIDSAAAAFPAWRDTSLAKRTQVLFNFRELLNARKGELAEIITSEHGKVVSDALGEVSRGLEVVEFACGIPHLLKGGFTENASTKVDVYSIRQPLGPVAIISPFNFPAMVPMWFFPIAIATGNTVVLKPSEKDPSASLWLARLWAEAGLPDGVFNVLQGDKTAVDELLTNPKIKSVSFVGSTPIAQYVYATGTASGKRVQALGGAKNHAVILPDADLDLAADAMVNAGFGSAGERCMAISAAVAVGPIADDLVAKIAERTVGLKIGDGTKDSDMGPLVTKAHRDKVASYIDAGEADGAKVVIDGRTVQADGGADGFWLGPTLLDNVTPEMSVYTDEIFGPVLSVLRVDTYDQALELINNNPYGNGTAIFTNDGGAARRFQNEVEVGMVGINVPIPVPMAYYSFGGWKASLFGDSHAHGTEGVNFFTRAKAITSRWLDPSHGGINLGFPTN
;
A
#
# COMPACT_ATOMS: atom_id res chain seq x y z
N MET A 1 31.15 -8.92 12.06
CA MET A 1 30.48 -7.78 11.38
C MET A 1 29.04 -8.19 11.17
N GLN A 2 28.09 -7.32 11.48
CA GLN A 2 26.68 -7.53 11.17
C GLN A 2 26.53 -7.56 9.63
N ALA A 3 25.63 -8.41 9.12
CA ALA A 3 25.38 -8.50 7.68
C ALA A 3 24.77 -7.20 7.15
N THR A 4 25.26 -6.73 5.99
CA THR A 4 24.69 -5.55 5.31
C THR A 4 23.69 -6.00 4.26
N VAL A 5 22.48 -5.47 4.33
CA VAL A 5 21.44 -5.61 3.33
C VAL A 5 21.83 -4.73 2.13
N GLN A 6 22.20 -5.35 1.04
CA GLN A 6 22.74 -4.70 -0.16
C GLN A 6 21.62 -4.29 -1.12
N HIS A 7 21.95 -3.67 -2.24
CA HIS A 7 21.08 -3.50 -3.40
C HIS A 7 20.96 -4.80 -4.20
N TRP A 8 20.04 -4.83 -5.19
CA TRP A 8 19.92 -5.91 -6.17
C TRP A 8 19.89 -5.34 -7.59
N ARG A 9 20.83 -5.75 -8.41
CA ARG A 9 20.96 -5.28 -9.79
C ARG A 9 21.45 -6.41 -10.69
N ASP A 10 20.92 -6.51 -11.90
CA ASP A 10 21.36 -7.52 -12.89
C ASP A 10 21.35 -8.93 -12.33
N GLY A 11 20.29 -9.33 -11.61
CA GLY A 11 20.13 -10.69 -11.07
C GLY A 11 21.04 -11.03 -9.89
N LYS A 12 21.74 -10.07 -9.29
CA LYS A 12 22.71 -10.30 -8.20
C LYS A 12 22.79 -9.16 -7.20
N PHE A 13 23.39 -9.45 -6.05
CA PHE A 13 23.71 -8.42 -5.06
C PHE A 13 24.68 -7.38 -5.62
N PHE A 14 24.45 -6.14 -5.23
CA PHE A 14 25.25 -4.98 -5.60
C PHE A 14 25.50 -4.14 -4.35
N GLU A 15 26.74 -3.93 -3.96
CA GLU A 15 27.10 -3.21 -2.74
C GLU A 15 26.89 -1.71 -2.87
N GLY A 16 27.11 -1.15 -4.06
CA GLY A 16 27.21 0.29 -4.29
C GLY A 16 28.56 0.86 -3.82
N ASP A 17 28.76 2.14 -4.09
CA ASP A 17 30.02 2.84 -3.79
C ASP A 17 29.86 3.91 -2.69
N SER A 18 28.64 4.12 -2.15
CA SER A 18 28.39 5.18 -1.17
C SER A 18 29.10 4.99 0.18
N GLY A 19 29.25 3.73 0.60
CA GLY A 19 29.73 3.37 1.94
C GLY A 19 28.79 3.77 3.09
N ALA A 20 27.68 4.48 2.79
CA ALA A 20 26.70 4.90 3.79
C ALA A 20 25.74 3.75 4.15
N THR A 21 25.40 3.64 5.43
CA THR A 21 24.46 2.61 5.93
C THR A 21 23.51 3.19 6.97
N ALA A 22 22.39 2.47 7.19
CA ALA A 22 21.48 2.72 8.31
C ALA A 22 21.25 1.41 9.09
N PRO A 23 20.95 1.49 10.40
CA PRO A 23 20.71 0.30 11.21
C PRO A 23 19.37 -0.36 10.84
N VAL A 24 19.37 -1.70 10.81
CA VAL A 24 18.16 -2.54 10.80
C VAL A 24 18.01 -3.09 12.21
N THR A 25 16.83 -2.87 12.81
CA THR A 25 16.57 -3.18 14.20
C THR A 25 15.45 -4.22 14.32
N ASN A 26 15.59 -5.16 15.25
CA ASN A 26 14.46 -5.98 15.66
C ASN A 26 13.63 -5.21 16.72
N PRO A 27 12.40 -4.80 16.41
CA PRO A 27 11.58 -3.98 17.32
C PRO A 27 11.19 -4.68 18.63
N ALA A 28 11.12 -6.02 18.62
CA ALA A 28 10.77 -6.79 19.81
C ALA A 28 11.89 -6.84 20.85
N THR A 29 13.14 -6.57 20.45
CA THR A 29 14.29 -6.57 21.35
C THR A 29 15.00 -5.21 21.46
N GLY A 30 14.69 -4.28 20.54
CA GLY A 30 15.40 -3.01 20.41
C GLY A 30 16.83 -3.13 19.87
N GLN A 31 17.28 -4.33 19.52
CA GLN A 31 18.65 -4.59 19.09
C GLN A 31 18.85 -4.35 17.60
N VAL A 32 19.98 -3.76 17.22
CA VAL A 32 20.41 -3.67 15.83
C VAL A 32 20.87 -5.05 15.35
N THR A 33 20.18 -5.61 14.39
CA THR A 33 20.43 -6.96 13.82
C THR A 33 21.25 -6.93 12.56
N GLY A 34 21.27 -5.79 11.85
CA GLY A 34 21.99 -5.62 10.60
C GLY A 34 22.19 -4.15 10.26
N GLN A 35 22.75 -3.94 9.06
CA GLN A 35 22.85 -2.64 8.42
C GLN A 35 22.18 -2.72 7.03
N VAL A 36 21.64 -1.62 6.52
CA VAL A 36 21.20 -1.51 5.14
C VAL A 36 22.04 -0.48 4.40
N ALA A 37 22.45 -0.78 3.18
CA ALA A 37 23.19 0.16 2.33
C ALA A 37 22.27 1.35 1.96
N LEU A 38 22.83 2.56 1.92
CA LEU A 38 22.14 3.75 1.44
C LEU A 38 22.80 4.21 0.13
N ALA A 39 22.03 4.20 -0.97
CA ALA A 39 22.55 4.52 -2.29
C ALA A 39 23.01 5.97 -2.43
N SER A 40 24.13 6.17 -3.09
CA SER A 40 24.49 7.45 -3.70
C SER A 40 23.62 7.74 -4.93
N VAL A 41 23.75 8.93 -5.50
CA VAL A 41 23.13 9.29 -6.79
C VAL A 41 23.66 8.38 -7.90
N GLU A 42 24.97 8.07 -7.88
CA GLU A 42 25.64 7.21 -8.84
C GLU A 42 25.16 5.76 -8.75
N ASP A 43 24.98 5.23 -7.54
CA ASP A 43 24.39 3.90 -7.31
C ASP A 43 22.96 3.84 -7.85
N ALA A 44 22.16 4.86 -7.57
CA ALA A 44 20.79 4.94 -8.07
C ALA A 44 20.74 4.96 -9.60
N ARG A 45 21.60 5.75 -10.24
CA ARG A 45 21.72 5.80 -11.70
C ARG A 45 22.15 4.45 -12.28
N ALA A 46 23.09 3.77 -11.65
CA ALA A 46 23.54 2.45 -12.11
C ALA A 46 22.42 1.41 -12.09
N VAL A 47 21.56 1.43 -11.07
CA VAL A 47 20.38 0.55 -10.98
C VAL A 47 19.30 0.94 -12.00
N ILE A 48 19.05 2.23 -12.21
CA ILE A 48 18.11 2.75 -13.22
C ILE A 48 18.59 2.37 -14.64
N ASP A 49 19.88 2.45 -14.87
CA ASP A 49 20.49 2.13 -16.17
C ASP A 49 20.37 0.63 -16.51
N SER A 50 20.53 -0.23 -15.52
CA SER A 50 20.24 -1.66 -15.66
C SER A 50 18.80 -1.92 -16.07
N ALA A 51 17.84 -1.31 -15.36
CA ALA A 51 16.40 -1.41 -15.71
C ALA A 51 16.11 -0.90 -17.13
N ALA A 52 16.73 0.20 -17.54
CA ALA A 52 16.58 0.77 -18.88
C ALA A 52 17.19 -0.12 -19.97
N ALA A 53 18.32 -0.76 -19.71
CA ALA A 53 18.97 -1.67 -20.65
C ALA A 53 18.16 -2.95 -20.87
N ALA A 54 17.54 -3.50 -19.80
CA ALA A 54 16.73 -4.71 -19.88
C ALA A 54 15.36 -4.48 -20.56
N PHE A 55 14.86 -3.26 -20.56
CA PHE A 55 13.48 -2.94 -21.00
C PHE A 55 13.17 -3.38 -22.44
N PRO A 56 13.97 -3.12 -23.49
CA PRO A 56 13.62 -3.47 -24.86
C PRO A 56 13.38 -4.98 -25.04
N ALA A 57 14.26 -5.80 -24.50
CA ALA A 57 14.15 -7.25 -24.60
C ALA A 57 12.93 -7.80 -23.84
N TRP A 58 12.66 -7.26 -22.65
CA TRP A 58 11.49 -7.67 -21.86
C TRP A 58 10.18 -7.22 -22.50
N ARG A 59 10.11 -6.00 -23.00
CA ARG A 59 8.96 -5.48 -23.76
C ARG A 59 8.61 -6.39 -24.94
N ASP A 60 9.62 -6.86 -25.67
CA ASP A 60 9.45 -7.67 -26.88
C ASP A 60 9.24 -9.18 -26.57
N THR A 61 9.37 -9.57 -25.30
CA THR A 61 9.07 -10.93 -24.84
C THR A 61 7.54 -11.18 -24.94
N SER A 62 7.16 -12.33 -25.53
CA SER A 62 5.76 -12.68 -25.73
C SER A 62 4.97 -12.76 -24.41
N LEU A 63 3.67 -12.48 -24.47
CA LEU A 63 2.79 -12.60 -23.30
C LEU A 63 2.84 -13.99 -22.68
N ALA A 64 2.89 -15.05 -23.49
CA ALA A 64 2.99 -16.42 -23.01
C ALA A 64 4.25 -16.66 -22.15
N LYS A 65 5.40 -16.17 -22.60
CA LYS A 65 6.65 -16.30 -21.83
C LYS A 65 6.64 -15.45 -20.55
N ARG A 66 6.14 -14.22 -20.61
CA ARG A 66 6.00 -13.36 -19.43
C ARG A 66 5.08 -14.00 -18.38
N THR A 67 3.94 -14.53 -18.83
CA THR A 67 2.97 -15.22 -17.96
C THR A 67 3.56 -16.47 -17.32
N GLN A 68 4.42 -17.24 -18.04
CA GLN A 68 5.08 -18.41 -17.45
C GLN A 68 5.99 -18.02 -16.28
N VAL A 69 6.74 -16.93 -16.40
CA VAL A 69 7.57 -16.41 -15.30
C VAL A 69 6.73 -16.00 -14.09
N LEU A 70 5.58 -15.38 -14.34
CA LEU A 70 4.63 -15.00 -13.26
C LEU A 70 4.05 -16.23 -12.55
N PHE A 71 3.68 -17.29 -13.28
CA PHE A 71 3.20 -18.53 -12.68
C PHE A 71 4.32 -19.21 -11.85
N ASN A 72 5.55 -19.24 -12.35
CA ASN A 72 6.68 -19.76 -11.58
C ASN A 72 6.88 -18.98 -10.27
N PHE A 73 6.88 -17.65 -10.35
CA PHE A 73 6.99 -16.78 -9.16
C PHE A 73 5.86 -17.03 -8.17
N ARG A 74 4.61 -17.13 -8.67
CA ARG A 74 3.43 -17.44 -7.85
C ARG A 74 3.60 -18.74 -7.09
N GLU A 75 4.05 -19.83 -7.75
CA GLU A 75 4.25 -21.13 -7.12
C GLU A 75 5.35 -21.08 -6.04
N LEU A 76 6.50 -20.47 -6.37
CA LEU A 76 7.60 -20.31 -5.42
C LEU A 76 7.20 -19.49 -4.20
N LEU A 77 6.49 -18.36 -4.41
CA LEU A 77 6.02 -17.50 -3.33
C LEU A 77 5.04 -18.25 -2.43
N ASN A 78 4.06 -18.95 -3.00
CA ASN A 78 3.09 -19.71 -2.22
C ASN A 78 3.74 -20.84 -1.41
N ALA A 79 4.71 -21.54 -1.99
CA ALA A 79 5.42 -22.61 -1.32
C ALA A 79 6.30 -22.11 -0.15
N ARG A 80 6.81 -20.88 -0.23
CA ARG A 80 7.82 -20.34 0.70
C ARG A 80 7.36 -19.09 1.44
N LYS A 81 6.07 -18.79 1.45
CA LYS A 81 5.50 -17.59 2.13
C LYS A 81 5.82 -17.51 3.63
N GLY A 82 6.02 -18.65 4.28
CA GLY A 82 6.43 -18.71 5.69
C GLY A 82 7.80 -18.08 5.94
N GLU A 83 8.79 -18.36 5.07
CA GLU A 83 10.13 -17.76 5.16
C GLU A 83 10.05 -16.22 5.06
N LEU A 84 9.24 -15.73 4.14
CA LEU A 84 9.05 -14.28 3.97
C LEU A 84 8.35 -13.66 5.17
N ALA A 85 7.35 -14.34 5.75
CA ALA A 85 6.64 -13.87 6.94
C ALA A 85 7.58 -13.76 8.16
N GLU A 86 8.48 -14.73 8.35
CA GLU A 86 9.50 -14.68 9.43
C GLU A 86 10.45 -13.49 9.26
N ILE A 87 10.90 -13.22 8.02
CA ILE A 87 11.73 -12.05 7.71
C ILE A 87 10.99 -10.75 8.07
N ILE A 88 9.72 -10.64 7.66
CA ILE A 88 8.90 -9.46 7.97
C ILE A 88 8.75 -9.28 9.49
N THR A 89 8.40 -10.33 10.21
CA THR A 89 8.26 -10.28 11.68
C THR A 89 9.56 -9.84 12.35
N SER A 90 10.71 -10.32 11.89
CA SER A 90 12.01 -10.02 12.49
C SER A 90 12.42 -8.53 12.36
N GLU A 91 12.00 -7.85 11.30
CA GLU A 91 12.39 -6.45 11.03
C GLU A 91 11.26 -5.45 11.34
N HIS A 92 10.00 -5.85 11.16
CA HIS A 92 8.83 -5.00 11.44
C HIS A 92 8.29 -5.17 12.87
N GLY A 93 8.34 -6.37 13.42
CA GLY A 93 7.79 -6.70 14.74
C GLY A 93 6.35 -7.22 14.76
N LYS A 94 5.58 -7.12 13.65
CA LYS A 94 4.22 -7.69 13.59
C LYS A 94 4.23 -9.19 13.82
N VAL A 95 3.12 -9.75 14.31
CA VAL A 95 3.01 -11.19 14.55
C VAL A 95 3.07 -11.99 13.24
N VAL A 96 3.62 -13.21 13.29
CA VAL A 96 3.82 -14.05 12.10
C VAL A 96 2.53 -14.30 11.34
N SER A 97 1.40 -14.46 12.02
CA SER A 97 0.09 -14.66 11.39
C SER A 97 -0.34 -13.45 10.54
N ASP A 98 -0.05 -12.22 11.01
CA ASP A 98 -0.32 -10.99 10.26
C ASP A 98 0.63 -10.85 9.06
N ALA A 99 1.91 -11.19 9.24
CA ALA A 99 2.88 -11.22 8.15
C ALA A 99 2.51 -12.25 7.07
N LEU A 100 2.00 -13.43 7.45
CA LEU A 100 1.45 -14.42 6.50
C LEU A 100 0.23 -13.88 5.76
N GLY A 101 -0.65 -13.16 6.46
CA GLY A 101 -1.79 -12.47 5.88
C GLY A 101 -1.36 -11.44 4.83
N GLU A 102 -0.37 -10.64 5.16
CA GLU A 102 0.23 -9.67 4.25
C GLU A 102 0.75 -10.32 2.96
N VAL A 103 1.57 -11.38 3.09
CA VAL A 103 2.11 -12.09 1.92
C VAL A 103 0.99 -12.71 1.09
N SER A 104 -0.05 -13.26 1.72
CA SER A 104 -1.19 -13.86 1.02
C SER A 104 -1.97 -12.82 0.22
N ARG A 105 -2.18 -11.62 0.76
CA ARG A 105 -2.82 -10.50 0.03
C ARG A 105 -1.97 -10.00 -1.14
N GLY A 106 -0.66 -9.96 -1.00
CA GLY A 106 0.25 -9.67 -2.11
C GLY A 106 0.22 -10.75 -3.19
N LEU A 107 0.14 -12.03 -2.80
CA LEU A 107 0.02 -13.17 -3.71
C LEU A 107 -1.23 -13.09 -4.60
N GLU A 108 -2.37 -12.61 -4.09
CA GLU A 108 -3.58 -12.39 -4.89
C GLU A 108 -3.33 -11.43 -6.08
N VAL A 109 -2.51 -10.41 -5.90
CA VAL A 109 -2.15 -9.49 -7.01
C VAL A 109 -1.23 -10.17 -8.02
N VAL A 110 -0.32 -11.04 -7.58
CA VAL A 110 0.48 -11.89 -8.48
C VAL A 110 -0.44 -12.81 -9.30
N GLU A 111 -1.44 -13.43 -8.67
CA GLU A 111 -2.44 -14.28 -9.35
C GLU A 111 -3.26 -13.47 -10.37
N PHE A 112 -3.69 -12.27 -10.02
CA PHE A 112 -4.34 -11.36 -10.97
C PHE A 112 -3.43 -11.04 -12.17
N ALA A 113 -2.15 -10.78 -11.94
CA ALA A 113 -1.18 -10.49 -12.99
C ALA A 113 -0.91 -11.69 -13.92
N CYS A 114 -1.07 -12.94 -13.44
CA CYS A 114 -1.04 -14.13 -14.30
C CYS A 114 -2.12 -14.11 -15.38
N GLY A 115 -3.22 -13.40 -15.17
CA GLY A 115 -4.30 -13.19 -16.15
C GLY A 115 -4.01 -12.12 -17.20
N ILE A 116 -2.83 -11.56 -17.27
CA ILE A 116 -2.48 -10.41 -18.12
C ILE A 116 -2.83 -10.58 -19.61
N PRO A 117 -2.78 -11.77 -20.24
CA PRO A 117 -3.17 -11.92 -21.63
C PRO A 117 -4.64 -11.53 -21.90
N HIS A 118 -5.51 -11.69 -20.90
CA HIS A 118 -6.92 -11.28 -21.00
C HIS A 118 -7.11 -9.77 -20.76
N LEU A 119 -6.26 -9.17 -19.94
CA LEU A 119 -6.35 -7.77 -19.53
C LEU A 119 -5.73 -6.80 -20.55
N LEU A 120 -4.81 -7.28 -21.40
CA LEU A 120 -4.17 -6.48 -22.45
C LEU A 120 -4.85 -6.55 -23.81
N LYS A 121 -6.01 -7.23 -23.92
CA LYS A 121 -6.80 -7.22 -25.15
C LYS A 121 -7.23 -5.80 -25.47
N GLY A 122 -6.96 -5.37 -26.73
CA GLY A 122 -7.46 -4.11 -27.27
C GLY A 122 -8.84 -4.26 -27.91
N GLY A 123 -9.46 -3.12 -28.25
CA GLY A 123 -10.66 -3.08 -29.07
C GLY A 123 -10.33 -3.17 -30.55
N PHE A 124 -11.25 -3.72 -31.35
CA PHE A 124 -11.19 -3.74 -32.81
C PHE A 124 -12.56 -3.37 -33.38
N THR A 125 -12.58 -2.45 -34.35
CA THR A 125 -13.76 -2.06 -35.09
C THR A 125 -13.48 -2.17 -36.58
N GLU A 126 -14.10 -3.15 -37.24
CA GLU A 126 -14.04 -3.32 -38.66
C GLU A 126 -14.92 -2.28 -39.36
N ASN A 127 -14.46 -1.74 -40.49
CA ASN A 127 -15.17 -0.72 -41.24
C ASN A 127 -15.70 0.45 -40.39
N ALA A 128 -14.88 0.98 -39.48
CA ALA A 128 -15.20 2.17 -38.72
C ALA A 128 -15.51 3.37 -39.62
N SER A 129 -14.97 3.38 -40.85
CA SER A 129 -15.31 4.18 -42.02
C SER A 129 -15.14 3.30 -43.25
N THR A 130 -15.50 3.76 -44.42
CA THR A 130 -15.43 2.96 -45.68
C THR A 130 -14.02 2.40 -45.91
N LYS A 131 -13.86 1.09 -45.77
CA LYS A 131 -12.58 0.33 -45.88
C LYS A 131 -11.51 0.80 -44.88
N VAL A 132 -11.90 1.29 -43.72
CA VAL A 132 -11.03 1.73 -42.64
C VAL A 132 -11.32 0.92 -41.39
N ASP A 133 -10.31 0.22 -40.87
CA ASP A 133 -10.38 -0.46 -39.59
C ASP A 133 -9.71 0.37 -38.52
N VAL A 134 -10.25 0.34 -37.30
CA VAL A 134 -9.65 0.98 -36.13
C VAL A 134 -9.47 -0.06 -35.01
N TYR A 135 -8.28 -0.10 -34.45
CA TYR A 135 -8.02 -0.94 -33.29
C TYR A 135 -7.08 -0.27 -32.28
N SER A 136 -7.10 -0.77 -31.07
CA SER A 136 -6.24 -0.26 -30.01
C SER A 136 -5.33 -1.35 -29.48
N ILE A 137 -4.12 -0.96 -29.10
CA ILE A 137 -3.17 -1.80 -28.36
C ILE A 137 -2.69 -1.04 -27.13
N ARG A 138 -2.26 -1.77 -26.10
CA ARG A 138 -1.60 -1.20 -24.92
C ARG A 138 -0.14 -1.59 -24.90
N GLN A 139 0.73 -0.63 -24.66
CA GLN A 139 2.19 -0.82 -24.62
C GLN A 139 2.74 -0.38 -23.26
N PRO A 140 3.81 -1.05 -22.75
CA PRO A 140 4.46 -0.66 -21.50
C PRO A 140 5.07 0.74 -21.58
N LEU A 141 5.25 1.36 -20.42
CA LEU A 141 5.82 2.71 -20.31
C LEU A 141 7.35 2.70 -20.47
N GLY A 142 8.03 1.73 -19.86
CA GLY A 142 9.48 1.67 -19.70
C GLY A 142 9.90 1.25 -18.31
N PRO A 143 11.07 1.69 -17.83
CA PRO A 143 11.44 1.54 -16.42
C PRO A 143 10.49 2.31 -15.53
N VAL A 144 10.02 1.66 -14.46
CA VAL A 144 9.09 2.24 -13.46
C VAL A 144 9.69 2.15 -12.07
N ALA A 145 9.44 3.15 -11.23
CA ALA A 145 9.86 3.16 -9.84
C ALA A 145 8.69 2.83 -8.92
N ILE A 146 8.99 2.07 -7.86
CA ILE A 146 8.08 1.75 -6.77
C ILE A 146 8.79 2.14 -5.48
N ILE A 147 8.18 3.01 -4.68
CA ILE A 147 8.69 3.46 -3.39
C ILE A 147 7.70 3.01 -2.33
N SER A 148 8.09 2.02 -1.53
CA SER A 148 7.20 1.35 -0.58
C SER A 148 7.50 1.72 0.87
N PRO A 149 6.46 1.70 1.73
CA PRO A 149 6.58 1.99 3.16
C PRO A 149 7.05 0.77 3.95
N PHE A 150 7.27 0.97 5.25
CA PHE A 150 7.69 -0.10 6.16
C PHE A 150 6.55 -1.03 6.60
N ASN A 151 5.33 -0.53 6.68
CA ASN A 151 4.24 -1.26 7.35
C ASN A 151 3.76 -2.52 6.63
N PHE A 152 4.02 -2.62 5.33
CA PHE A 152 3.76 -3.80 4.51
C PHE A 152 4.88 -4.00 3.48
N PRO A 153 6.07 -4.46 3.92
CA PRO A 153 7.28 -4.50 3.08
C PRO A 153 7.21 -5.52 1.94
N ALA A 154 6.24 -6.44 1.96
CA ALA A 154 5.97 -7.38 0.88
C ALA A 154 4.68 -7.05 0.12
N MET A 155 3.55 -6.83 0.82
CA MET A 155 2.25 -6.62 0.19
C MET A 155 2.22 -5.38 -0.70
N VAL A 156 2.70 -4.24 -0.20
CA VAL A 156 2.64 -2.98 -0.96
C VAL A 156 3.50 -3.02 -2.21
N PRO A 157 4.75 -3.50 -2.23
CA PRO A 157 5.47 -3.74 -3.47
C PRO A 157 4.71 -4.65 -4.44
N MET A 158 4.06 -5.70 -3.93
CA MET A 158 3.27 -6.64 -4.73
C MET A 158 1.96 -6.05 -5.28
N TRP A 159 1.51 -4.90 -4.82
CA TRP A 159 0.41 -4.19 -5.48
C TRP A 159 0.80 -3.66 -6.86
N PHE A 160 2.09 -3.42 -7.09
CA PHE A 160 2.60 -2.73 -8.26
C PHE A 160 3.47 -3.59 -9.17
N PHE A 161 4.53 -4.22 -8.64
CA PHE A 161 5.52 -4.85 -9.50
C PHE A 161 4.99 -6.05 -10.31
N PRO A 162 4.03 -6.88 -9.85
CA PRO A 162 3.56 -7.99 -10.68
C PRO A 162 2.88 -7.50 -11.95
N ILE A 163 2.05 -6.45 -11.83
CA ILE A 163 1.34 -5.84 -12.97
C ILE A 163 2.32 -5.11 -13.87
N ALA A 164 3.29 -4.36 -13.30
CA ALA A 164 4.32 -3.69 -14.08
C ALA A 164 5.14 -4.67 -14.92
N ILE A 165 5.60 -5.76 -14.33
CA ILE A 165 6.37 -6.83 -15.01
C ILE A 165 5.50 -7.54 -16.06
N ALA A 166 4.27 -7.93 -15.70
CA ALA A 166 3.34 -8.61 -16.60
C ALA A 166 3.04 -7.79 -17.85
N THR A 167 2.89 -6.48 -17.70
CA THR A 167 2.64 -5.56 -18.82
C THR A 167 3.87 -5.25 -19.66
N GLY A 168 5.06 -5.70 -19.24
CA GLY A 168 6.32 -5.57 -20.00
C GLY A 168 7.21 -4.42 -19.59
N ASN A 169 7.00 -3.82 -18.42
CA ASN A 169 7.89 -2.82 -17.86
C ASN A 169 9.04 -3.47 -17.08
N THR A 170 10.08 -2.70 -16.82
CA THR A 170 11.13 -3.04 -15.85
C THR A 170 10.95 -2.22 -14.59
N VAL A 171 11.40 -2.74 -13.45
CA VAL A 171 11.08 -2.21 -12.12
C VAL A 171 12.34 -1.85 -11.36
N VAL A 172 12.33 -0.68 -10.72
CA VAL A 172 13.23 -0.31 -9.64
C VAL A 172 12.39 -0.14 -8.38
N LEU A 173 12.54 -1.06 -7.43
CA LEU A 173 11.89 -1.02 -6.13
C LEU A 173 12.81 -0.36 -5.10
N LYS A 174 12.35 0.72 -4.47
CA LYS A 174 12.98 1.32 -3.29
C LYS A 174 12.14 0.99 -2.05
N PRO A 175 12.53 -0.02 -1.27
CA PRO A 175 11.83 -0.36 -0.02
C PRO A 175 12.15 0.63 1.10
N SER A 176 11.46 0.48 2.23
CA SER A 176 11.84 1.17 3.47
C SER A 176 13.21 0.69 3.97
N GLU A 177 14.00 1.61 4.49
CA GLU A 177 15.28 1.30 5.15
C GLU A 177 15.12 0.64 6.53
N LYS A 178 13.90 0.59 7.07
CA LYS A 178 13.61 0.00 8.39
C LYS A 178 13.51 -1.52 8.33
N ASP A 179 12.96 -2.05 7.23
CA ASP A 179 12.69 -3.47 7.01
C ASP A 179 12.98 -3.91 5.56
N PRO A 180 14.24 -3.78 5.13
CA PRO A 180 14.62 -3.89 3.72
C PRO A 180 14.71 -5.31 3.19
N SER A 181 14.85 -6.34 4.05
CA SER A 181 15.23 -7.70 3.64
C SER A 181 14.14 -8.42 2.85
N ALA A 182 12.86 -8.12 3.11
CA ALA A 182 11.74 -8.70 2.36
C ALA A 182 11.86 -8.46 0.86
N SER A 183 12.27 -7.26 0.45
CA SER A 183 12.44 -6.89 -0.97
C SER A 183 13.57 -7.65 -1.65
N LEU A 184 14.66 -7.94 -0.95
CA LEU A 184 15.75 -8.77 -1.50
C LEU A 184 15.36 -10.25 -1.60
N TRP A 185 14.60 -10.74 -0.64
CA TRP A 185 14.06 -12.09 -0.71
C TRP A 185 13.17 -12.26 -1.95
N LEU A 186 12.29 -11.28 -2.22
CA LEU A 186 11.45 -11.24 -3.42
C LEU A 186 12.28 -11.13 -4.70
N ALA A 187 13.37 -10.36 -4.71
CA ALA A 187 14.27 -10.25 -5.86
C ALA A 187 14.94 -11.58 -6.21
N ARG A 188 15.41 -12.31 -5.21
CA ARG A 188 15.96 -13.66 -5.40
C ARG A 188 14.92 -14.63 -5.94
N LEU A 189 13.70 -14.54 -5.43
CA LEU A 189 12.59 -15.37 -5.89
C LEU A 189 12.25 -15.11 -7.37
N TRP A 190 12.30 -13.84 -7.81
CA TRP A 190 12.14 -13.49 -9.23
C TRP A 190 13.23 -14.10 -10.11
N ALA A 191 14.49 -14.06 -9.69
CA ALA A 191 15.59 -14.71 -10.42
C ALA A 191 15.37 -16.24 -10.51
N GLU A 192 14.95 -16.88 -9.42
CA GLU A 192 14.62 -18.30 -9.38
C GLU A 192 13.42 -18.65 -10.28
N ALA A 193 12.43 -17.76 -10.39
CA ALA A 193 11.28 -17.90 -11.29
C ALA A 193 11.65 -17.76 -12.78
N GLY A 194 12.87 -17.36 -13.11
CA GLY A 194 13.37 -17.19 -14.47
C GLY A 194 13.11 -15.80 -15.06
N LEU A 195 12.91 -14.78 -14.22
CA LEU A 195 12.85 -13.40 -14.70
C LEU A 195 14.22 -12.96 -15.18
N PRO A 196 14.36 -12.38 -16.39
CA PRO A 196 15.65 -11.93 -16.90
C PRO A 196 16.30 -10.86 -16.03
N ASP A 197 17.63 -10.86 -15.99
CA ASP A 197 18.43 -9.88 -15.26
C ASP A 197 18.07 -8.44 -15.66
N GLY A 198 18.05 -7.54 -14.70
CA GLY A 198 17.70 -6.13 -14.89
C GLY A 198 16.20 -5.82 -15.01
N VAL A 199 15.31 -6.82 -15.15
CA VAL A 199 13.85 -6.58 -15.20
C VAL A 199 13.29 -6.18 -13.83
N PHE A 200 13.82 -6.77 -12.75
CA PHE A 200 13.50 -6.40 -11.38
C PHE A 200 14.77 -6.05 -10.61
N ASN A 201 14.81 -4.85 -10.05
CA ASN A 201 15.93 -4.32 -9.29
C ASN A 201 15.46 -3.77 -7.95
N VAL A 202 16.32 -3.84 -6.91
CA VAL A 202 16.06 -3.23 -5.60
C VAL A 202 17.15 -2.20 -5.30
N LEU A 203 16.72 -0.97 -5.06
CA LEU A 203 17.57 0.16 -4.68
C LEU A 203 17.32 0.49 -3.22
N GLN A 204 18.20 0.09 -2.32
CA GLN A 204 18.15 0.52 -0.92
C GLN A 204 18.54 2.00 -0.84
N GLY A 205 17.97 2.75 0.10
CA GLY A 205 18.33 4.17 0.21
C GLY A 205 17.27 5.01 0.92
N ASP A 206 17.65 6.26 1.11
CA ASP A 206 16.88 7.32 1.72
C ASP A 206 16.33 8.32 0.68
N LYS A 207 16.21 9.58 1.09
CA LYS A 207 15.74 10.68 0.24
C LYS A 207 16.60 10.85 -1.03
N THR A 208 17.91 10.61 -0.96
CA THR A 208 18.83 10.74 -2.10
C THR A 208 18.43 9.79 -3.23
N ALA A 209 18.15 8.55 -2.91
CA ALA A 209 17.66 7.56 -3.88
C ALA A 209 16.28 7.93 -4.42
N VAL A 210 15.37 8.40 -3.56
CA VAL A 210 14.03 8.84 -3.95
C VAL A 210 14.09 9.98 -4.95
N ASP A 211 14.87 11.03 -4.68
CA ASP A 211 14.98 12.21 -5.54
C ASP A 211 15.53 11.85 -6.94
N GLU A 212 16.50 10.93 -7.03
CA GLU A 212 16.98 10.45 -8.32
C GLU A 212 15.91 9.66 -9.08
N LEU A 213 15.12 8.81 -8.40
CA LEU A 213 13.99 8.11 -9.03
C LEU A 213 12.92 9.09 -9.54
N LEU A 214 12.67 10.19 -8.82
CA LEU A 214 11.67 11.20 -9.19
C LEU A 214 12.11 12.06 -10.36
N THR A 215 13.41 12.33 -10.52
CA THR A 215 13.92 13.28 -11.51
C THR A 215 14.57 12.64 -12.72
N ASN A 216 15.09 11.41 -12.62
CA ASN A 216 15.80 10.74 -13.70
C ASN A 216 14.88 10.48 -14.91
N PRO A 217 15.23 10.95 -16.14
CA PRO A 217 14.35 10.87 -17.32
C PRO A 217 14.10 9.45 -17.83
N LYS A 218 14.89 8.45 -17.42
CA LYS A 218 14.69 7.05 -17.80
C LYS A 218 13.49 6.45 -17.08
N ILE A 219 13.17 6.85 -15.84
CA ILE A 219 11.98 6.42 -15.11
C ILE A 219 10.74 7.06 -15.71
N LYS A 220 9.72 6.27 -16.03
CA LYS A 220 8.50 6.70 -16.73
C LYS A 220 7.28 6.86 -15.82
N SER A 221 7.24 6.10 -14.74
CA SER A 221 6.20 6.28 -13.72
C SER A 221 6.73 5.98 -12.33
N VAL A 222 6.03 6.53 -11.34
CA VAL A 222 6.32 6.33 -9.91
C VAL A 222 5.04 5.90 -9.21
N SER A 223 5.12 4.79 -8.47
CA SER A 223 4.10 4.35 -7.51
C SER A 223 4.67 4.53 -6.11
N PHE A 224 3.95 5.22 -5.26
CA PHE A 224 4.37 5.54 -3.89
C PHE A 224 3.26 5.23 -2.90
N VAL A 225 3.63 4.73 -1.73
CA VAL A 225 2.77 4.65 -0.54
C VAL A 225 3.57 5.15 0.67
N GLY A 226 2.98 6.05 1.44
CA GLY A 226 3.60 6.59 2.66
C GLY A 226 2.80 7.76 3.25
N SER A 227 3.45 8.58 4.09
CA SER A 227 2.79 9.72 4.73
C SER A 227 2.35 10.79 3.73
N THR A 228 1.26 11.49 4.01
CA THR A 228 0.67 12.52 3.13
C THR A 228 1.65 13.61 2.68
N PRO A 229 2.49 14.21 3.54
CA PRO A 229 3.44 15.22 3.09
C PRO A 229 4.46 14.67 2.07
N ILE A 230 4.88 13.41 2.24
CA ILE A 230 5.81 12.77 1.31
C ILE A 230 5.09 12.36 0.02
N ALA A 231 3.83 11.86 0.09
CA ALA A 231 3.01 11.57 -1.09
C ALA A 231 2.83 12.82 -1.96
N GLN A 232 2.54 13.96 -1.35
CA GLN A 232 2.42 15.24 -2.03
C GLN A 232 3.74 15.67 -2.69
N TYR A 233 4.87 15.52 -1.97
CA TYR A 233 6.20 15.80 -2.51
C TYR A 233 6.54 14.92 -3.72
N VAL A 234 6.31 13.60 -3.61
CA VAL A 234 6.55 12.63 -4.68
C VAL A 234 5.69 12.94 -5.89
N TYR A 235 4.41 13.26 -5.69
CA TYR A 235 3.50 13.62 -6.77
C TYR A 235 3.95 14.91 -7.47
N ALA A 236 4.21 15.97 -6.72
CA ALA A 236 4.63 17.25 -7.27
C ALA A 236 5.95 17.16 -8.05
N THR A 237 6.97 16.52 -7.46
CA THR A 237 8.30 16.40 -8.06
C THR A 237 8.29 15.46 -9.28
N GLY A 238 7.61 14.32 -9.17
CA GLY A 238 7.53 13.35 -10.27
C GLY A 238 6.76 13.88 -11.48
N THR A 239 5.62 14.54 -11.26
CA THR A 239 4.81 15.14 -12.35
C THR A 239 5.52 16.32 -12.99
N ALA A 240 6.21 17.18 -12.22
CA ALA A 240 7.05 18.25 -12.76
C ALA A 240 8.19 17.70 -13.64
N SER A 241 8.64 16.46 -13.38
CA SER A 241 9.64 15.75 -14.20
C SER A 241 9.00 14.93 -15.35
N GLY A 242 7.73 15.14 -15.65
CA GLY A 242 7.01 14.52 -16.77
C GLY A 242 6.66 13.04 -16.56
N LYS A 243 6.67 12.54 -15.33
CA LYS A 243 6.34 11.15 -15.00
C LYS A 243 4.85 10.99 -14.74
N ARG A 244 4.34 9.77 -14.96
CA ARG A 244 3.06 9.35 -14.41
C ARG A 244 3.26 8.98 -12.96
N VAL A 245 2.44 9.52 -12.05
CA VAL A 245 2.58 9.30 -10.61
C VAL A 245 1.25 8.89 -10.02
N GLN A 246 1.29 7.86 -9.16
CA GLN A 246 0.24 7.53 -8.19
C GLN A 246 0.90 7.52 -6.81
N ALA A 247 0.47 8.42 -5.94
CA ALA A 247 1.05 8.57 -4.62
C ALA A 247 -0.05 8.45 -3.56
N LEU A 248 -0.08 7.29 -2.88
CA LEU A 248 -1.03 6.99 -1.83
C LEU A 248 -0.49 7.59 -0.52
N GLY A 249 -1.30 8.45 0.09
CA GLY A 249 -0.99 9.17 1.31
C GLY A 249 -1.56 8.52 2.56
N GLY A 250 -1.66 9.30 3.62
CA GLY A 250 -2.19 8.91 4.92
C GLY A 250 -3.71 8.75 4.95
N ALA A 251 -4.22 8.39 6.12
CA ALA A 251 -5.63 8.11 6.34
C ALA A 251 -6.09 8.51 7.74
N LYS A 252 -7.39 8.75 7.87
CA LYS A 252 -8.13 8.77 9.14
C LYS A 252 -9.41 7.96 8.91
N ASN A 253 -9.31 6.65 9.08
CA ASN A 253 -10.44 5.78 8.76
C ASN A 253 -11.45 5.74 9.91
N HIS A 254 -12.70 5.94 9.57
CA HIS A 254 -13.83 5.96 10.49
C HIS A 254 -14.65 4.68 10.36
N ALA A 255 -15.15 4.19 11.48
CA ALA A 255 -16.25 3.22 11.50
C ALA A 255 -17.45 3.88 12.17
N VAL A 256 -18.58 3.95 11.47
CA VAL A 256 -19.87 4.43 11.99
C VAL A 256 -20.63 3.22 12.54
N ILE A 257 -21.06 3.31 13.80
CA ILE A 257 -21.85 2.26 14.44
C ILE A 257 -23.24 2.83 14.75
N LEU A 258 -24.25 2.33 14.03
CA LEU A 258 -25.65 2.76 14.21
C LEU A 258 -26.32 2.01 15.38
N PRO A 259 -27.43 2.56 15.93
CA PRO A 259 -28.12 1.96 17.07
C PRO A 259 -28.68 0.55 16.85
N ASP A 260 -28.91 0.17 15.59
CA ASP A 260 -29.42 -1.14 15.18
C ASP A 260 -28.33 -2.18 14.90
N ALA A 261 -27.04 -1.78 15.01
CA ALA A 261 -25.91 -2.66 14.78
C ALA A 261 -25.80 -3.75 15.87
N ASP A 262 -25.26 -4.90 15.49
CA ASP A 262 -24.76 -5.87 16.44
C ASP A 262 -23.48 -5.33 17.12
N LEU A 263 -23.61 -4.89 18.38
CA LEU A 263 -22.52 -4.27 19.12
C LEU A 263 -21.39 -5.25 19.47
N ASP A 264 -21.65 -6.55 19.57
CA ASP A 264 -20.60 -7.54 19.81
C ASP A 264 -19.72 -7.71 18.59
N LEU A 265 -20.34 -7.87 17.42
CA LEU A 265 -19.61 -7.91 16.14
C LEU A 265 -18.88 -6.57 15.85
N ALA A 266 -19.51 -5.45 16.14
CA ALA A 266 -18.88 -4.14 15.97
C ALA A 266 -17.67 -3.97 16.90
N ALA A 267 -17.74 -4.37 18.15
CA ALA A 267 -16.63 -4.29 19.10
C ALA A 267 -15.46 -5.20 18.70
N ASP A 268 -15.74 -6.45 18.30
CA ASP A 268 -14.72 -7.36 17.75
C ASP A 268 -14.02 -6.72 16.54
N ALA A 269 -14.80 -6.13 15.63
CA ALA A 269 -14.30 -5.45 14.45
C ALA A 269 -13.41 -4.24 14.80
N MET A 270 -13.81 -3.43 15.79
CA MET A 270 -13.02 -2.25 16.22
C MET A 270 -11.68 -2.67 16.81
N VAL A 271 -11.64 -3.69 17.66
CA VAL A 271 -10.39 -4.20 18.25
C VAL A 271 -9.46 -4.76 17.17
N ASN A 272 -9.97 -5.62 16.30
CA ASN A 272 -9.19 -6.22 15.22
C ASN A 272 -8.65 -5.17 14.23
N ALA A 273 -9.49 -4.21 13.84
CA ALA A 273 -9.13 -3.19 12.86
C ALA A 273 -8.29 -2.05 13.46
N GLY A 274 -8.46 -1.73 14.75
CA GLY A 274 -7.74 -0.65 15.41
C GLY A 274 -6.35 -1.05 15.90
N PHE A 275 -6.18 -2.29 16.35
CA PHE A 275 -4.96 -2.71 17.05
C PHE A 275 -4.10 -3.72 16.29
N GLY A 276 -4.64 -4.38 15.26
CA GLY A 276 -3.85 -5.30 14.43
C GLY A 276 -2.60 -4.63 13.88
N SER A 277 -1.46 -5.32 13.90
CA SER A 277 -0.13 -4.78 13.54
C SER A 277 0.23 -3.52 14.32
N ALA A 278 -0.12 -3.46 15.61
CA ALA A 278 0.06 -2.27 16.46
C ALA A 278 -0.55 -0.98 15.88
N GLY A 279 -1.64 -1.09 15.10
CA GLY A 279 -2.28 0.05 14.43
C GLY A 279 -1.50 0.64 13.24
N GLU A 280 -0.38 0.05 12.85
CA GLU A 280 0.47 0.51 11.74
C GLU A 280 -0.04 0.04 10.37
N ARG A 281 -1.35 0.15 10.15
CA ARG A 281 -2.01 -0.18 8.88
C ARG A 281 -2.66 1.06 8.28
N CYS A 282 -2.48 1.27 6.97
CA CYS A 282 -3.14 2.35 6.24
C CYS A 282 -4.68 2.25 6.27
N MET A 283 -5.22 1.07 6.51
CA MET A 283 -6.66 0.79 6.63
C MET A 283 -7.12 0.55 8.06
N ALA A 284 -6.25 0.73 9.08
CA ALA A 284 -6.66 0.63 10.48
C ALA A 284 -7.81 1.61 10.77
N ILE A 285 -8.82 1.15 11.49
CA ILE A 285 -9.84 2.04 12.03
C ILE A 285 -9.22 2.80 13.20
N SER A 286 -9.16 4.12 13.08
CA SER A 286 -8.61 5.01 14.10
C SER A 286 -9.67 5.84 14.80
N ALA A 287 -10.89 5.90 14.24
CA ALA A 287 -12.03 6.62 14.79
C ALA A 287 -13.31 5.74 14.74
N ALA A 288 -13.84 5.38 15.89
CA ALA A 288 -15.15 4.74 16.03
C ALA A 288 -16.20 5.84 16.31
N VAL A 289 -17.18 5.99 15.44
CA VAL A 289 -18.24 6.99 15.56
C VAL A 289 -19.52 6.30 16.06
N ALA A 290 -19.79 6.44 17.35
CA ALA A 290 -20.98 5.88 17.98
C ALA A 290 -22.17 6.82 17.81
N VAL A 291 -23.25 6.34 17.17
CA VAL A 291 -24.44 7.14 16.87
C VAL A 291 -25.55 6.89 17.92
N GLY A 292 -26.05 7.95 18.53
CA GLY A 292 -27.13 7.87 19.50
C GLY A 292 -26.72 7.23 20.83
N PRO A 293 -27.59 6.45 21.49
CA PRO A 293 -27.43 6.05 22.89
C PRO A 293 -26.45 4.85 23.10
N ILE A 294 -25.82 4.34 22.05
CA ILE A 294 -25.03 3.08 22.13
C ILE A 294 -23.59 3.27 22.63
N ALA A 295 -23.14 4.52 22.78
CA ALA A 295 -21.71 4.81 22.98
C ALA A 295 -21.14 4.15 24.25
N ASP A 296 -21.86 4.17 25.38
CA ASP A 296 -21.37 3.57 26.63
C ASP A 296 -21.22 2.05 26.51
N ASP A 297 -22.21 1.38 25.92
CA ASP A 297 -22.18 -0.07 25.71
C ASP A 297 -21.08 -0.46 24.71
N LEU A 298 -20.92 0.29 23.64
CA LEU A 298 -19.85 0.06 22.64
C LEU A 298 -18.46 0.20 23.28
N VAL A 299 -18.23 1.29 24.02
CA VAL A 299 -16.95 1.53 24.72
C VAL A 299 -16.66 0.43 25.72
N ALA A 300 -17.64 0.01 26.51
CA ALA A 300 -17.48 -1.09 27.46
C ALA A 300 -17.10 -2.41 26.77
N LYS A 301 -17.78 -2.75 25.69
CA LYS A 301 -17.51 -3.97 24.90
C LYS A 301 -16.13 -3.96 24.22
N ILE A 302 -15.68 -2.81 23.68
CA ILE A 302 -14.34 -2.65 23.13
C ILE A 302 -13.29 -2.80 24.25
N ALA A 303 -13.51 -2.16 25.40
CA ALA A 303 -12.58 -2.22 26.52
C ALA A 303 -12.42 -3.65 27.05
N GLU A 304 -13.50 -4.39 27.23
CA GLU A 304 -13.50 -5.79 27.68
C GLU A 304 -12.60 -6.67 26.77
N ARG A 305 -12.74 -6.53 25.47
CA ARG A 305 -11.95 -7.30 24.48
C ARG A 305 -10.48 -6.88 24.45
N THR A 306 -10.24 -5.59 24.62
CA THR A 306 -8.88 -5.01 24.57
C THR A 306 -8.00 -5.47 25.72
N VAL A 307 -8.58 -5.59 26.93
CA VAL A 307 -7.84 -6.05 28.13
C VAL A 307 -7.32 -7.49 28.00
N GLY A 308 -7.96 -8.32 27.18
CA GLY A 308 -7.57 -9.71 26.95
C GLY A 308 -6.39 -9.91 25.99
N LEU A 309 -5.94 -8.86 25.30
CA LEU A 309 -4.91 -8.97 24.28
C LEU A 309 -3.51 -9.22 24.87
N LYS A 310 -2.81 -10.20 24.33
CA LYS A 310 -1.43 -10.54 24.67
C LYS A 310 -0.47 -9.69 23.82
N ILE A 311 0.25 -8.80 24.47
CA ILE A 311 1.24 -7.95 23.81
C ILE A 311 2.62 -8.57 23.99
N GLY A 312 3.36 -8.79 22.90
CA GLY A 312 4.66 -9.43 23.00
C GLY A 312 5.35 -9.68 21.67
N ASP A 313 6.38 -10.51 21.71
CA ASP A 313 7.18 -10.89 20.55
C ASP A 313 6.32 -11.60 19.50
N GLY A 314 6.29 -11.08 18.27
CA GLY A 314 5.48 -11.60 17.17
C GLY A 314 5.83 -13.03 16.71
N THR A 315 6.98 -13.54 17.12
CA THR A 315 7.39 -14.95 16.88
C THR A 315 6.81 -15.93 17.91
N LYS A 316 6.14 -15.40 18.94
CA LYS A 316 5.49 -16.17 19.99
C LYS A 316 3.97 -16.13 19.85
N ASP A 317 3.26 -16.70 20.81
CA ASP A 317 1.78 -16.68 20.89
C ASP A 317 1.29 -15.31 21.42
N SER A 318 1.53 -14.25 20.63
CA SER A 318 1.11 -12.88 20.92
C SER A 318 0.05 -12.43 19.91
N ASP A 319 -0.88 -11.56 20.37
CA ASP A 319 -1.92 -10.98 19.52
C ASP A 319 -1.42 -9.71 18.81
N MET A 320 -0.54 -8.96 19.47
CA MET A 320 0.01 -7.71 18.93
C MET A 320 1.51 -7.58 19.27
N GLY A 321 2.32 -7.22 18.27
CA GLY A 321 3.74 -6.93 18.38
C GLY A 321 4.06 -5.49 18.79
N PRO A 322 5.36 -5.11 18.82
CA PRO A 322 5.82 -3.74 19.06
C PRO A 322 5.57 -2.83 17.85
N LEU A 323 5.80 -1.53 18.01
CA LEU A 323 5.92 -0.59 16.91
C LEU A 323 7.30 -0.71 16.24
N VAL A 324 7.39 -0.30 14.98
CA VAL A 324 8.59 -0.49 14.12
C VAL A 324 9.85 0.21 14.64
N THR A 325 9.73 1.38 15.28
CA THR A 325 10.86 2.12 15.84
C THR A 325 10.55 2.74 17.20
N LYS A 326 11.60 2.95 18.01
CA LYS A 326 11.48 3.67 19.28
C LYS A 326 10.94 5.08 19.09
N ALA A 327 11.44 5.82 18.10
CA ALA A 327 11.00 7.19 17.83
C ALA A 327 9.51 7.26 17.47
N HIS A 328 9.02 6.27 16.71
CA HIS A 328 7.60 6.19 16.37
C HIS A 328 6.75 5.82 17.59
N ARG A 329 7.20 4.85 18.41
CA ARG A 329 6.56 4.50 19.67
C ARG A 329 6.41 5.73 20.59
N ASP A 330 7.49 6.50 20.75
CA ASP A 330 7.48 7.70 21.60
C ASP A 330 6.54 8.79 21.05
N LYS A 331 6.49 8.95 19.72
CA LYS A 331 5.54 9.84 19.05
C LYS A 331 4.09 9.41 19.29
N VAL A 332 3.77 8.13 19.16
CA VAL A 332 2.41 7.63 19.41
C VAL A 332 2.00 7.84 20.87
N ALA A 333 2.92 7.57 21.82
CA ALA A 333 2.67 7.84 23.23
C ALA A 333 2.36 9.32 23.51
N SER A 334 3.06 10.25 22.84
CA SER A 334 2.79 11.70 22.98
C SER A 334 1.41 12.13 22.49
N TYR A 335 0.82 11.42 21.52
CA TYR A 335 -0.58 11.66 21.14
C TYR A 335 -1.57 11.24 22.23
N ILE A 336 -1.28 10.16 22.96
CA ILE A 336 -2.13 9.75 24.11
C ILE A 336 -2.07 10.83 25.18
N ASP A 337 -0.86 11.36 25.49
CA ASP A 337 -0.67 12.45 26.45
C ASP A 337 -1.45 13.70 26.01
N ALA A 338 -1.38 14.07 24.74
CA ALA A 338 -2.08 15.21 24.18
C ALA A 338 -3.62 15.04 24.25
N GLY A 339 -4.14 13.87 23.85
CA GLY A 339 -5.56 13.58 23.90
C GLY A 339 -6.13 13.65 25.32
N GLU A 340 -5.40 13.12 26.31
CA GLU A 340 -5.75 13.20 27.73
C GLU A 340 -5.77 14.67 28.21
N ALA A 341 -4.75 15.44 27.83
CA ALA A 341 -4.66 16.87 28.19
C ALA A 341 -5.76 17.71 27.53
N ASP A 342 -6.20 17.36 26.31
CA ASP A 342 -7.29 18.00 25.59
C ASP A 342 -8.69 17.62 26.13
N GLY A 343 -8.78 16.65 27.06
CA GLY A 343 -10.00 16.25 27.74
C GLY A 343 -10.61 14.94 27.25
N ALA A 344 -9.96 14.18 26.37
CA ALA A 344 -10.37 12.83 26.05
C ALA A 344 -10.25 11.92 27.29
N LYS A 345 -11.21 11.02 27.48
CA LYS A 345 -11.18 10.04 28.57
C LYS A 345 -10.34 8.84 28.15
N VAL A 346 -9.22 8.61 28.81
CA VAL A 346 -8.43 7.38 28.63
C VAL A 346 -9.15 6.22 29.32
N VAL A 347 -9.76 5.33 28.54
CA VAL A 347 -10.50 4.15 29.02
C VAL A 347 -9.55 2.97 29.20
N ILE A 348 -8.66 2.77 28.24
CA ILE A 348 -7.54 1.82 28.29
C ILE A 348 -6.26 2.59 27.98
N ASP A 349 -5.24 2.44 28.81
CA ASP A 349 -3.96 3.12 28.69
C ASP A 349 -2.85 2.17 28.27
N GLY A 350 -2.46 2.22 27.00
CA GLY A 350 -1.41 1.40 26.43
C GLY A 350 0.01 1.77 26.90
N ARG A 351 0.20 2.97 27.50
CA ARG A 351 1.52 3.43 28.00
C ARG A 351 2.04 2.56 29.16
N THR A 352 1.14 1.85 29.86
CA THR A 352 1.43 1.06 31.04
C THR A 352 1.52 -0.44 30.76
N VAL A 353 1.49 -0.86 29.49
CA VAL A 353 1.44 -2.28 29.13
C VAL A 353 2.68 -3.05 29.59
N GLN A 354 2.45 -4.27 30.06
CA GLN A 354 3.52 -5.26 30.31
C GLN A 354 3.54 -6.21 29.11
N ALA A 355 4.59 -6.14 28.29
CA ALA A 355 4.74 -6.98 27.12
C ALA A 355 5.59 -8.23 27.43
N ASP A 356 5.24 -9.37 26.81
CA ASP A 356 6.08 -10.56 26.84
C ASP A 356 7.15 -10.48 25.74
N GLY A 357 8.26 -9.77 26.05
CA GLY A 357 9.33 -9.55 25.10
C GLY A 357 10.57 -8.94 25.77
N GLY A 358 11.52 -8.49 24.96
CA GLY A 358 12.74 -7.83 25.46
C GLY A 358 12.43 -6.51 26.17
N ALA A 359 13.12 -6.21 27.25
CA ALA A 359 12.91 -4.96 28.02
C ALA A 359 13.13 -3.70 27.18
N ASP A 360 14.01 -3.77 26.17
CA ASP A 360 14.34 -2.66 25.26
C ASP A 360 13.45 -2.65 24.00
N GLY A 361 12.47 -3.54 23.88
CA GLY A 361 11.51 -3.58 22.77
C GLY A 361 10.66 -2.31 22.71
N PHE A 362 10.16 -1.97 21.51
CA PHE A 362 9.44 -0.71 21.28
C PHE A 362 7.93 -0.90 21.58
N TRP A 363 7.64 -1.30 22.81
CA TRP A 363 6.30 -1.67 23.28
C TRP A 363 5.42 -0.45 23.55
N LEU A 364 4.19 -0.52 23.05
CA LEU A 364 3.07 0.33 23.41
C LEU A 364 1.80 -0.52 23.27
N GLY A 365 0.99 -0.59 24.31
CA GLY A 365 -0.23 -1.37 24.28
C GLY A 365 -1.37 -0.64 23.58
N PRO A 366 -2.49 -1.34 23.34
CA PRO A 366 -3.70 -0.76 22.83
C PRO A 366 -4.21 0.35 23.75
N THR A 367 -4.62 1.47 23.15
CA THR A 367 -5.20 2.61 23.86
C THR A 367 -6.58 2.89 23.33
N LEU A 368 -7.57 3.02 24.23
CA LEU A 368 -8.93 3.42 23.92
C LEU A 368 -9.21 4.79 24.53
N LEU A 369 -9.46 5.77 23.67
CA LEU A 369 -9.85 7.13 24.06
C LEU A 369 -11.34 7.34 23.80
N ASP A 370 -12.08 7.84 24.78
CA ASP A 370 -13.49 8.17 24.67
C ASP A 370 -13.70 9.67 24.78
N ASN A 371 -14.86 10.16 24.35
CA ASN A 371 -15.21 11.60 24.31
C ASN A 371 -14.23 12.42 23.46
N VAL A 372 -13.69 11.84 22.41
CA VAL A 372 -12.81 12.56 21.48
C VAL A 372 -13.66 13.52 20.63
N THR A 373 -13.15 14.75 20.45
CA THR A 373 -13.79 15.76 19.59
C THR A 373 -13.00 16.00 18.31
N PRO A 374 -13.62 16.57 17.26
CA PRO A 374 -12.97 16.82 15.98
C PRO A 374 -11.78 17.80 16.03
N GLU A 375 -11.66 18.58 17.09
CA GLU A 375 -10.59 19.58 17.29
C GLU A 375 -9.32 18.98 17.91
N MET A 376 -9.44 17.82 18.55
CA MET A 376 -8.29 17.18 19.23
C MET A 376 -7.29 16.63 18.22
N SER A 377 -5.99 16.72 18.53
CA SER A 377 -4.90 16.20 17.69
C SER A 377 -4.98 14.69 17.47
N VAL A 378 -5.49 13.94 18.43
CA VAL A 378 -5.77 12.49 18.33
C VAL A 378 -6.82 12.15 17.27
N TYR A 379 -7.63 13.13 16.82
CA TYR A 379 -8.55 12.97 15.72
C TYR A 379 -8.02 13.57 14.42
N THR A 380 -7.48 14.80 14.45
CA THR A 380 -7.05 15.49 13.22
C THR A 380 -5.86 14.82 12.54
N ASP A 381 -4.95 14.22 13.30
CA ASP A 381 -3.71 13.67 12.81
C ASP A 381 -3.80 12.14 12.61
N GLU A 382 -3.05 11.64 11.63
CA GLU A 382 -2.80 10.22 11.49
C GLU A 382 -1.76 9.77 12.52
N ILE A 383 -2.20 9.07 13.58
CA ILE A 383 -1.32 8.61 14.67
C ILE A 383 -0.43 7.44 14.21
N PHE A 384 -0.98 6.52 13.44
CA PHE A 384 -0.34 5.32 12.93
C PHE A 384 0.21 4.40 14.02
N GLY A 385 -0.60 4.17 15.04
CA GLY A 385 -0.28 3.38 16.23
C GLY A 385 -1.54 2.78 16.87
N PRO A 386 -1.43 2.01 17.96
CA PRO A 386 -2.53 1.27 18.57
C PRO A 386 -3.42 2.20 19.44
N VAL A 387 -3.98 3.24 18.82
CA VAL A 387 -4.85 4.22 19.48
C VAL A 387 -6.16 4.31 18.72
N LEU A 388 -7.24 3.91 19.38
CA LEU A 388 -8.61 4.00 18.88
C LEU A 388 -9.34 5.12 19.60
N SER A 389 -9.84 6.10 18.84
CA SER A 389 -10.64 7.22 19.34
C SER A 389 -12.12 6.94 19.16
N VAL A 390 -12.93 7.16 20.20
CA VAL A 390 -14.39 7.10 20.12
C VAL A 390 -14.95 8.51 20.09
N LEU A 391 -15.71 8.82 19.04
CA LEU A 391 -16.48 10.05 18.87
C LEU A 391 -17.96 9.71 19.06
N ARG A 392 -18.68 10.58 19.74
CA ARG A 392 -20.11 10.43 20.03
C ARG A 392 -20.91 11.46 19.24
N VAL A 393 -21.88 11.00 18.47
CA VAL A 393 -22.79 11.87 17.71
C VAL A 393 -24.24 11.43 17.92
N ASP A 394 -25.18 12.36 17.78
CA ASP A 394 -26.59 12.06 18.03
C ASP A 394 -27.26 11.39 16.82
N THR A 395 -26.81 11.71 15.60
CA THR A 395 -27.52 11.31 14.37
C THR A 395 -26.57 10.76 13.31
N TYR A 396 -27.14 9.98 12.38
CA TYR A 396 -26.46 9.53 11.18
C TYR A 396 -25.87 10.69 10.35
N ASP A 397 -26.62 11.80 10.20
CA ASP A 397 -26.17 12.94 9.40
C ASP A 397 -24.93 13.60 9.99
N GLN A 398 -24.83 13.71 11.32
CA GLN A 398 -23.62 14.19 11.99
C GLN A 398 -22.41 13.26 11.78
N ALA A 399 -22.64 11.94 11.80
CA ALA A 399 -21.57 10.98 11.50
C ALA A 399 -21.07 11.10 10.06
N LEU A 400 -21.98 11.26 9.10
CA LEU A 400 -21.64 11.46 7.69
C LEU A 400 -20.88 12.77 7.46
N GLU A 401 -21.36 13.87 8.07
CA GLU A 401 -20.72 15.19 7.99
C GLU A 401 -19.30 15.15 8.55
N LEU A 402 -19.09 14.48 9.69
CA LEU A 402 -17.78 14.31 10.30
C LEU A 402 -16.78 13.66 9.33
N ILE A 403 -17.19 12.60 8.64
CA ILE A 403 -16.34 11.89 7.68
C ILE A 403 -16.10 12.74 6.43
N ASN A 404 -17.15 13.36 5.89
CA ASN A 404 -17.03 14.13 4.66
C ASN A 404 -16.21 15.42 4.85
N ASN A 405 -16.19 16.01 6.04
CA ASN A 405 -15.36 17.16 6.39
C ASN A 405 -13.90 16.77 6.71
N ASN A 406 -13.59 15.48 6.91
CA ASN A 406 -12.23 15.05 7.16
C ASN A 406 -11.37 15.19 5.87
N PRO A 407 -10.12 15.70 5.96
CA PRO A 407 -9.25 15.86 4.79
C PRO A 407 -8.81 14.53 4.16
N TYR A 408 -8.93 13.41 4.86
CA TYR A 408 -8.62 12.09 4.38
C TYR A 408 -9.87 11.37 3.85
N GLY A 409 -9.70 10.51 2.88
CA GLY A 409 -10.78 9.71 2.28
C GLY A 409 -10.29 8.34 1.80
N ASN A 410 -9.46 7.65 2.60
CA ASN A 410 -8.91 6.34 2.21
C ASN A 410 -9.96 5.23 2.37
N GLY A 411 -10.40 4.98 3.60
CA GLY A 411 -11.38 3.95 3.91
C GLY A 411 -12.36 4.37 5.01
N THR A 412 -13.54 3.75 4.99
CA THR A 412 -14.55 3.90 6.05
C THR A 412 -15.42 2.66 6.14
N ALA A 413 -16.08 2.47 7.26
CA ALA A 413 -17.06 1.40 7.44
C ALA A 413 -18.34 1.91 8.11
N ILE A 414 -19.45 1.22 7.88
CA ILE A 414 -20.70 1.38 8.61
C ILE A 414 -21.13 0.02 9.15
N PHE A 415 -21.58 0.00 10.40
CA PHE A 415 -22.18 -1.17 11.06
C PHE A 415 -23.67 -0.88 11.29
N THR A 416 -24.52 -1.64 10.64
CA THR A 416 -25.97 -1.50 10.68
C THR A 416 -26.68 -2.74 10.15
N ASN A 417 -27.88 -3.00 10.59
CA ASN A 417 -28.80 -3.99 10.02
C ASN A 417 -29.85 -3.34 9.08
N ASP A 418 -29.80 -1.99 8.90
CA ASP A 418 -30.68 -1.27 7.97
C ASP A 418 -30.04 -1.14 6.59
N GLY A 419 -30.56 -1.88 5.61
CA GLY A 419 -30.08 -1.82 4.23
C GLY A 419 -30.29 -0.45 3.56
N GLY A 420 -31.25 0.34 4.01
CA GLY A 420 -31.50 1.72 3.56
C GLY A 420 -30.38 2.66 3.99
N ALA A 421 -30.02 2.60 5.29
CA ALA A 421 -28.91 3.37 5.84
C ALA A 421 -27.58 2.98 5.19
N ALA A 422 -27.30 1.68 5.00
CA ALA A 422 -26.11 1.19 4.33
C ALA A 422 -26.03 1.69 2.88
N ARG A 423 -27.12 1.62 2.11
CA ARG A 423 -27.16 2.12 0.74
C ARG A 423 -26.98 3.64 0.68
N ARG A 424 -27.58 4.38 1.61
CA ARG A 424 -27.41 5.82 1.72
C ARG A 424 -25.94 6.16 1.97
N PHE A 425 -25.30 5.48 2.93
CA PHE A 425 -23.92 5.70 3.30
C PHE A 425 -22.96 5.51 2.12
N GLN A 426 -23.07 4.39 1.38
CA GLN A 426 -22.21 4.14 0.22
C GLN A 426 -22.32 5.20 -0.89
N ASN A 427 -23.47 5.90 -0.98
CA ASN A 427 -23.69 6.90 -2.01
C ASN A 427 -23.28 8.32 -1.58
N GLU A 428 -23.31 8.62 -0.28
CA GLU A 428 -23.12 9.97 0.25
C GLU A 428 -21.73 10.20 0.86
N VAL A 429 -21.02 9.13 1.25
CA VAL A 429 -19.71 9.26 1.86
C VAL A 429 -18.62 9.52 0.83
N GLU A 430 -17.78 10.54 1.09
CA GLU A 430 -16.70 10.97 0.18
C GLU A 430 -15.37 10.26 0.52
N VAL A 431 -15.35 8.93 0.34
CA VAL A 431 -14.22 8.06 0.67
C VAL A 431 -14.04 7.01 -0.44
N GLY A 432 -12.80 6.65 -0.74
CA GLY A 432 -12.50 5.75 -1.85
C GLY A 432 -12.90 4.29 -1.64
N MET A 433 -12.87 3.79 -0.38
CA MET A 433 -13.20 2.40 -0.05
C MET A 433 -14.20 2.35 1.11
N VAL A 434 -15.34 1.70 0.88
CA VAL A 434 -16.45 1.66 1.84
C VAL A 434 -16.77 0.23 2.23
N GLY A 435 -16.79 -0.05 3.55
CA GLY A 435 -17.21 -1.30 4.13
C GLY A 435 -18.63 -1.23 4.70
N ILE A 436 -19.46 -2.21 4.40
CA ILE A 436 -20.76 -2.41 5.05
C ILE A 436 -20.64 -3.66 5.92
N ASN A 437 -20.63 -3.48 7.23
CA ASN A 437 -20.34 -4.53 8.20
C ASN A 437 -18.97 -5.22 8.01
N VAL A 438 -18.05 -4.52 7.35
CA VAL A 438 -16.66 -4.93 7.12
C VAL A 438 -15.75 -3.78 7.54
N PRO A 439 -14.94 -3.94 8.62
CA PRO A 439 -14.18 -2.83 9.20
C PRO A 439 -13.02 -2.36 8.30
N ILE A 440 -12.41 -3.27 7.57
CA ILE A 440 -11.26 -2.98 6.68
C ILE A 440 -11.64 -3.39 5.24
N PRO A 441 -12.23 -2.48 4.44
CA PRO A 441 -12.74 -2.79 3.12
C PRO A 441 -11.63 -2.83 2.04
N VAL A 442 -10.55 -3.57 2.29
CA VAL A 442 -9.49 -3.75 1.28
C VAL A 442 -10.05 -4.60 0.13
N PRO A 443 -10.08 -4.06 -1.10
CA PRO A 443 -10.66 -4.78 -2.23
C PRO A 443 -9.83 -5.99 -2.63
N MET A 444 -10.48 -6.97 -3.27
CA MET A 444 -9.79 -8.07 -3.93
C MET A 444 -8.90 -7.56 -5.08
N ALA A 445 -7.88 -8.32 -5.46
CA ALA A 445 -6.85 -7.89 -6.42
C ALA A 445 -7.37 -7.43 -7.80
N TYR A 446 -8.57 -7.87 -8.20
CA TYR A 446 -9.21 -7.48 -9.47
C TYR A 446 -10.05 -6.20 -9.38
N TYR A 447 -10.28 -5.64 -8.17
CA TYR A 447 -10.68 -4.25 -7.95
C TYR A 447 -9.45 -3.41 -7.60
N SER A 448 -9.60 -2.09 -7.54
CA SER A 448 -8.46 -1.20 -7.29
C SER A 448 -8.48 -0.64 -5.88
N PHE A 449 -7.31 -0.56 -5.26
CA PHE A 449 -7.08 0.05 -3.96
C PHE A 449 -6.70 1.52 -4.13
N GLY A 450 -7.47 2.42 -3.52
CA GLY A 450 -7.13 3.85 -3.56
C GLY A 450 -8.13 4.70 -2.78
N GLY A 451 -7.63 5.80 -2.26
CA GLY A 451 -8.40 6.79 -1.51
C GLY A 451 -8.86 7.96 -2.37
N TRP A 452 -9.60 8.86 -1.74
CA TRP A 452 -9.96 10.18 -2.25
C TRP A 452 -9.26 11.26 -1.42
N LYS A 453 -9.46 12.52 -1.75
CA LYS A 453 -8.94 13.68 -1.03
C LYS A 453 -7.42 13.60 -0.83
N ALA A 454 -6.91 13.92 0.37
CA ALA A 454 -5.48 13.88 0.68
C ALA A 454 -4.90 12.45 0.89
N SER A 455 -5.73 11.41 0.74
CA SER A 455 -5.27 10.02 0.79
C SER A 455 -4.75 9.51 -0.55
N LEU A 456 -4.90 10.24 -1.66
CA LEU A 456 -4.36 9.88 -2.97
C LEU A 456 -4.03 11.14 -3.77
N PHE A 457 -2.84 11.17 -4.36
CA PHE A 457 -2.43 12.15 -5.35
C PHE A 457 -2.19 11.45 -6.69
N GLY A 458 -2.93 11.88 -7.74
CA GLY A 458 -2.79 11.38 -9.10
C GLY A 458 -3.89 10.44 -9.60
N ASP A 459 -5.06 10.38 -9.02
CA ASP A 459 -6.31 9.67 -9.41
C ASP A 459 -6.21 8.17 -9.79
N SER A 460 -5.02 7.65 -10.05
CA SER A 460 -4.83 6.24 -10.43
C SER A 460 -4.68 5.38 -9.19
N HIS A 461 -5.60 4.44 -9.00
CA HIS A 461 -5.58 3.49 -7.90
C HIS A 461 -4.57 2.36 -8.14
N ALA A 462 -4.14 1.68 -7.07
CA ALA A 462 -3.25 0.54 -7.12
C ALA A 462 -3.98 -0.72 -7.59
N HIS A 463 -3.28 -1.61 -8.25
CA HIS A 463 -3.69 -2.91 -8.80
C HIS A 463 -5.02 -2.91 -9.59
N GLY A 464 -5.65 -4.08 -9.81
CA GLY A 464 -6.84 -4.19 -10.66
C GLY A 464 -6.61 -3.74 -12.10
N THR A 465 -7.69 -3.44 -12.80
CA THR A 465 -7.62 -2.92 -14.18
C THR A 465 -7.01 -1.52 -14.25
N GLU A 466 -7.16 -0.70 -13.21
CA GLU A 466 -6.51 0.60 -13.14
C GLU A 466 -4.98 0.47 -13.06
N GLY A 467 -4.47 -0.51 -12.32
CA GLY A 467 -3.04 -0.81 -12.31
C GLY A 467 -2.51 -1.19 -13.69
N VAL A 468 -3.27 -1.99 -14.46
CA VAL A 468 -2.91 -2.31 -15.86
C VAL A 468 -2.89 -1.04 -16.73
N ASN A 469 -3.87 -0.16 -16.54
CA ASN A 469 -3.92 1.12 -17.25
C ASN A 469 -2.79 2.05 -16.86
N PHE A 470 -2.45 2.08 -15.56
CA PHE A 470 -1.37 2.92 -15.04
C PHE A 470 -0.01 2.52 -15.64
N PHE A 471 0.31 1.24 -15.78
CA PHE A 471 1.59 0.77 -16.29
C PHE A 471 1.66 0.65 -17.81
N THR A 472 0.61 1.05 -18.53
CA THR A 472 0.57 0.97 -20.00
C THR A 472 0.04 2.26 -20.63
N ARG A 473 0.31 2.43 -21.94
CA ARG A 473 -0.30 3.48 -22.79
C ARG A 473 -1.10 2.85 -23.90
N ALA A 474 -2.29 3.36 -24.11
CA ALA A 474 -3.09 3.00 -25.27
C ALA A 474 -2.54 3.68 -26.54
N LYS A 475 -2.57 2.95 -27.65
CA LYS A 475 -2.29 3.45 -28.99
C LYS A 475 -3.45 3.07 -29.90
N ALA A 476 -4.10 4.02 -30.52
CA ALA A 476 -5.10 3.79 -31.54
C ALA A 476 -4.40 3.66 -32.90
N ILE A 477 -4.76 2.65 -33.67
CA ILE A 477 -4.27 2.41 -35.02
C ILE A 477 -5.46 2.48 -35.97
N THR A 478 -5.37 3.36 -36.97
CA THR A 478 -6.32 3.45 -38.08
C THR A 478 -5.63 2.87 -39.29
N SER A 479 -6.17 1.83 -39.88
CA SER A 479 -5.60 1.16 -41.05
C SER A 479 -6.56 1.19 -42.21
N ARG A 480 -6.04 1.46 -43.40
CA ARG A 480 -6.77 1.40 -44.65
C ARG A 480 -5.88 0.75 -45.71
N TRP A 481 -6.37 -0.34 -46.27
CA TRP A 481 -5.68 -1.03 -47.37
C TRP A 481 -6.33 -0.63 -48.67
N LEU A 482 -5.71 0.27 -49.43
CA LEU A 482 -6.22 0.79 -50.69
C LEU A 482 -5.78 -0.10 -51.84
N ASP A 483 -6.69 -0.31 -52.79
CA ASP A 483 -6.33 -0.76 -54.13
C ASP A 483 -6.01 0.49 -55.03
N PRO A 484 -5.33 0.28 -56.18
CA PRO A 484 -4.97 1.36 -57.07
C PRO A 484 -6.12 2.21 -57.60
N SER A 485 -7.35 1.67 -57.59
CA SER A 485 -8.57 2.37 -58.02
C SER A 485 -9.02 3.50 -57.09
N HIS A 486 -8.48 3.52 -55.85
CA HIS A 486 -8.79 4.54 -54.86
C HIS A 486 -7.73 5.69 -54.81
N GLY A 487 -6.85 5.74 -55.82
CA GLY A 487 -5.88 6.79 -55.96
C GLY A 487 -6.53 8.15 -56.27
N GLY A 488 -5.88 9.24 -55.83
CA GLY A 488 -6.32 10.61 -56.06
C GLY A 488 -5.84 11.53 -54.95
N ILE A 489 -5.56 12.81 -55.31
CA ILE A 489 -5.18 13.82 -54.31
C ILE A 489 -6.46 14.45 -53.78
N ASN A 490 -6.69 14.30 -52.48
CA ASN A 490 -7.74 15.01 -51.75
C ASN A 490 -7.12 15.75 -50.57
N LEU A 491 -7.07 17.09 -50.66
CA LEU A 491 -6.52 17.95 -49.60
C LEU A 491 -7.58 18.35 -48.55
N GLY A 492 -8.81 17.87 -48.71
CA GLY A 492 -9.87 18.09 -47.73
C GLY A 492 -9.66 17.26 -46.47
N PHE A 493 -10.26 17.69 -45.38
CA PHE A 493 -10.32 16.89 -44.18
C PHE A 493 -11.08 15.58 -44.46
N PRO A 494 -10.60 14.41 -44.01
CA PRO A 494 -11.32 13.15 -44.29
C PRO A 494 -12.75 13.22 -43.74
N THR A 495 -13.73 13.16 -44.63
CA THR A 495 -15.15 12.98 -44.29
C THR A 495 -15.53 11.54 -44.56
N ASN A 496 -16.35 10.97 -43.68
CA ASN A 496 -16.82 9.59 -43.77
C ASN A 496 -17.72 9.35 -45.00
#